data_327f91b8838fb34fb1fc62f19d8861ae
#
_entry.id   327f91b8838fb34fb1fc62f19d8861ae
#
_cell.length_a   1.000
_cell.length_b   1.000
_cell.length_c   1.000
_cell.angle_alpha   90.00
_cell.angle_beta   90.00
_cell.angle_gamma   90.00
#
_symmetry.space_group_name_H-M   'P 1'
#
loop_
_entity.id
_entity.type
_entity.pdbx_description
1 polymer ?
#
loop_
_entity_poly.entity_id
_entity_poly.type
_entity_poly.pdbx_seq_one_letter_code
_entity_poly.pdbx_strand_id
1 'polypeptide(L)'
;MSTNYTGEQIEVLRGLEAVRKRPGMYIGNTAERGLHQLVYEAVDNAVDEALAGYARTIRVTLFKDGSCLVEDDGRGIPIDIHAEERLPAVEVVMTMLHAGAKFGKGGYKVSGGLHGVGISVVNALSDWMVTQVKRDGFLWQMKFERGTTVQKLKKIEKTPGTGTVQWFRPDPEVFEVTEFHWDILQKRLRELAFLNRGLSITLRDERGEAVRERTYKFDGGIVSFVEWLNEKKDPLHPIISTHAERDNVDVEVAMQYTDTYAEQIFSYANNIATIEGGMHLQGFRQALTNAVNAYARKRGMLKDSDSSLTTDDIVEGLTAVASVKLQDPQFEGQTKTKLGNAKVRSIVAGLVYERLEFFFEENPKYARAIVDKCMQAQRSRDAAKKARDLSRRKNALEGSGLPGKLVDCKNGNPAESELFLVEGDSAGGTAKGGRDPNTQAILPLRGKILNVEKARLDKVLANEEIRTMITALGTGFGDEFNVEKLRYHKIIIMTDADVDGSHIRTLLLTFFYRQMRPLVEEGHVFIAQPPLYGIRKGKKQWWAFSEAELKSIVGEDGKDFAIQQYKGLGEMDAEQLAVTTMELGNRRLKQITVEDAVEAEQIFTDLMGDKVEPRKQYIFDYAKSVKNLDL
;
A
#
# COMPACT_ATOMS: atom_id res chain seq x y z
N MET A 1 -10.35 -46.13 3.49
CA MET A 1 -11.65 -45.64 3.98
C MET A 1 -12.30 -44.88 2.85
N SER A 2 -13.41 -45.42 2.27
CA SER A 2 -14.16 -44.69 1.24
C SER A 2 -14.92 -43.55 1.90
N THR A 3 -14.49 -42.31 1.68
CA THR A 3 -15.26 -41.15 2.04
C THR A 3 -16.51 -41.11 1.16
N ASN A 4 -17.65 -41.43 1.72
CA ASN A 4 -18.94 -41.28 1.05
C ASN A 4 -19.22 -39.77 0.92
N TYR A 5 -18.70 -39.14 -0.14
CA TYR A 5 -19.05 -37.76 -0.51
C TYR A 5 -20.37 -37.83 -1.30
N THR A 6 -21.45 -37.35 -0.67
CA THR A 6 -22.79 -37.37 -1.25
C THR A 6 -23.35 -35.96 -1.42
N GLY A 7 -24.35 -35.78 -2.26
CA GLY A 7 -25.04 -34.49 -2.45
C GLY A 7 -25.60 -33.87 -1.17
N GLU A 8 -25.86 -34.65 -0.14
CA GLU A 8 -26.31 -34.15 1.20
C GLU A 8 -25.24 -33.33 1.95
N GLN A 9 -23.95 -33.48 1.55
CA GLN A 9 -22.85 -32.73 2.11
C GLN A 9 -22.60 -31.38 1.39
N ILE A 10 -23.38 -31.10 0.34
CA ILE A 10 -23.30 -29.84 -0.40
C ILE A 10 -24.28 -28.86 0.25
N GLU A 11 -23.72 -27.89 0.99
CA GLU A 11 -24.49 -26.80 1.59
C GLU A 11 -24.61 -25.62 0.61
N VAL A 12 -25.84 -25.14 0.37
CA VAL A 12 -26.11 -23.97 -0.46
C VAL A 12 -26.42 -22.78 0.43
N LEU A 13 -25.51 -21.82 0.49
CA LEU A 13 -25.71 -20.57 1.21
C LEU A 13 -26.47 -19.57 0.31
N ARG A 14 -27.48 -18.90 0.87
CA ARG A 14 -28.30 -17.94 0.13
C ARG A 14 -28.17 -16.54 0.71
N GLY A 15 -28.22 -15.52 -0.17
CA GLY A 15 -28.25 -14.13 0.24
C GLY A 15 -27.02 -13.72 1.09
N LEU A 16 -27.25 -12.95 2.13
CA LEU A 16 -26.20 -12.39 3.01
C LEU A 16 -25.59 -13.39 3.99
N GLU A 17 -26.17 -14.58 4.16
CA GLU A 17 -25.60 -15.66 4.96
C GLU A 17 -24.23 -16.12 4.42
N ALA A 18 -24.09 -16.17 3.08
CA ALA A 18 -22.83 -16.48 2.43
C ALA A 18 -21.71 -15.49 2.80
N VAL A 19 -22.06 -14.20 2.93
CA VAL A 19 -21.11 -13.14 3.32
C VAL A 19 -20.62 -13.37 4.75
N ARG A 20 -21.54 -13.63 5.69
CA ARG A 20 -21.20 -13.86 7.11
C ARG A 20 -20.36 -15.12 7.31
N LYS A 21 -20.62 -16.19 6.53
CA LYS A 21 -19.88 -17.45 6.63
C LYS A 21 -18.49 -17.38 6.02
N ARG A 22 -18.28 -16.52 5.01
CA ARG A 22 -17.00 -16.36 4.29
C ARG A 22 -16.68 -14.87 4.06
N PRO A 23 -16.53 -14.05 5.12
CA PRO A 23 -16.33 -12.60 4.99
C PRO A 23 -15.05 -12.26 4.20
N GLY A 24 -13.99 -13.04 4.34
CA GLY A 24 -12.74 -12.83 3.62
C GLY A 24 -12.85 -12.80 2.09
N MET A 25 -13.87 -13.45 1.51
CA MET A 25 -14.13 -13.37 0.06
C MET A 25 -14.61 -11.98 -0.40
N TYR A 26 -15.15 -11.16 0.50
CA TYR A 26 -15.76 -9.86 0.19
C TYR A 26 -14.92 -8.68 0.70
N ILE A 27 -14.29 -8.82 1.87
CA ILE A 27 -13.51 -7.77 2.53
C ILE A 27 -12.02 -8.12 2.71
N GLY A 28 -11.57 -9.26 2.16
CA GLY A 28 -10.18 -9.71 2.20
C GLY A 28 -9.79 -10.45 3.48
N ASN A 29 -10.05 -9.89 4.65
CA ASN A 29 -9.83 -10.54 5.96
C ASN A 29 -10.79 -9.97 7.02
N THR A 30 -10.74 -10.50 8.25
CA THR A 30 -11.55 -10.05 9.40
C THR A 30 -10.76 -9.27 10.43
N ALA A 31 -9.49 -8.97 10.13
CA ALA A 31 -8.63 -8.13 10.94
C ALA A 31 -8.84 -6.62 10.62
N GLU A 32 -7.96 -5.76 11.08
CA GLU A 32 -8.03 -4.31 10.96
C GLU A 32 -8.32 -3.82 9.53
N ARG A 33 -7.66 -4.39 8.51
CA ARG A 33 -7.86 -4.02 7.10
C ARG A 33 -9.30 -4.28 6.63
N GLY A 34 -9.84 -5.46 6.93
CA GLY A 34 -11.22 -5.81 6.57
C GLY A 34 -12.25 -4.97 7.31
N LEU A 35 -11.96 -4.58 8.57
CA LEU A 35 -12.81 -3.67 9.32
C LEU A 35 -12.95 -2.32 8.61
N HIS A 36 -11.83 -1.70 8.19
CA HIS A 36 -11.84 -0.41 7.51
C HIS A 36 -12.48 -0.47 6.12
N GLN A 37 -12.49 -1.66 5.48
CA GLN A 37 -13.18 -1.86 4.20
C GLN A 37 -14.68 -1.57 4.30
N LEU A 38 -15.33 -1.79 5.45
CA LEU A 38 -16.75 -1.44 5.64
C LEU A 38 -16.97 0.08 5.45
N VAL A 39 -16.09 0.91 5.98
CA VAL A 39 -16.18 2.36 5.81
C VAL A 39 -15.92 2.74 4.36
N TYR A 40 -14.92 2.11 3.71
CA TYR A 40 -14.60 2.38 2.31
C TYR A 40 -15.75 2.06 1.38
N GLU A 41 -16.45 0.95 1.56
CA GLU A 41 -17.62 0.60 0.74
C GLU A 41 -18.77 1.63 0.88
N ALA A 42 -19.00 2.14 2.09
CA ALA A 42 -20.01 3.18 2.31
C ALA A 42 -19.58 4.52 1.70
N VAL A 43 -18.31 4.91 1.86
CA VAL A 43 -17.74 6.14 1.27
C VAL A 43 -17.69 6.07 -0.25
N ASP A 44 -17.29 4.94 -0.84
CA ASP A 44 -17.22 4.76 -2.30
C ASP A 44 -18.60 4.92 -2.95
N ASN A 45 -19.68 4.52 -2.27
CA ASN A 45 -21.04 4.80 -2.75
C ASN A 45 -21.38 6.30 -2.74
N ALA A 46 -20.96 7.03 -1.72
CA ALA A 46 -21.11 8.48 -1.66
C ALA A 46 -20.25 9.20 -2.71
N VAL A 47 -19.03 8.70 -2.97
CA VAL A 47 -18.13 9.18 -4.04
C VAL A 47 -18.73 8.91 -5.42
N ASP A 48 -19.42 7.79 -5.64
CA ASP A 48 -20.11 7.51 -6.90
C ASP A 48 -21.23 8.54 -7.17
N GLU A 49 -21.95 9.03 -6.14
CA GLU A 49 -22.87 10.16 -6.28
C GLU A 49 -22.15 11.46 -6.65
N ALA A 50 -20.94 11.68 -6.12
CA ALA A 50 -20.11 12.83 -6.50
C ALA A 50 -19.60 12.73 -7.94
N LEU A 51 -19.16 11.55 -8.38
CA LEU A 51 -18.77 11.29 -9.79
C LEU A 51 -19.93 11.48 -10.76
N ALA A 52 -21.14 11.18 -10.34
CA ALA A 52 -22.36 11.43 -11.10
C ALA A 52 -22.79 12.93 -11.06
N GLY A 53 -22.09 13.78 -10.31
CA GLY A 53 -22.32 15.22 -10.21
C GLY A 53 -23.42 15.63 -9.23
N TYR A 54 -23.90 14.72 -8.37
CA TYR A 54 -25.01 14.98 -7.45
C TYR A 54 -24.56 15.26 -6.01
N ALA A 55 -23.46 14.66 -5.53
CA ALA A 55 -22.93 14.94 -4.21
C ALA A 55 -21.75 15.92 -4.26
N ARG A 56 -21.65 16.77 -3.23
CA ARG A 56 -20.55 17.74 -3.03
C ARG A 56 -19.90 17.60 -1.68
N THR A 57 -20.58 16.97 -0.74
CA THR A 57 -20.10 16.80 0.63
C THR A 57 -20.29 15.36 1.10
N ILE A 58 -19.27 14.83 1.74
CA ILE A 58 -19.30 13.54 2.42
C ILE A 58 -18.81 13.76 3.84
N ARG A 59 -19.48 13.17 4.82
CA ARG A 59 -19.05 13.19 6.22
C ARG A 59 -18.96 11.78 6.76
N VAL A 60 -17.83 11.48 7.40
CA VAL A 60 -17.59 10.22 8.12
C VAL A 60 -17.45 10.57 9.60
N THR A 61 -18.26 9.97 10.47
CA THR A 61 -18.22 10.22 11.91
C THR A 61 -18.04 8.92 12.67
N LEU A 62 -17.08 8.90 13.61
CA LEU A 62 -16.77 7.79 14.51
C LEU A 62 -17.35 8.08 15.90
N PHE A 63 -18.10 7.13 16.47
CA PHE A 63 -18.75 7.28 17.76
C PHE A 63 -18.15 6.41 18.86
N LYS A 64 -18.40 6.79 20.11
CA LYS A 64 -17.88 6.09 21.33
C LYS A 64 -18.31 4.63 21.44
N ASP A 65 -19.47 4.29 20.88
CA ASP A 65 -20.02 2.92 20.90
C ASP A 65 -19.39 1.99 19.85
N GLY A 66 -18.36 2.47 19.12
CA GLY A 66 -17.68 1.75 18.05
C GLY A 66 -18.41 1.82 16.71
N SER A 67 -19.51 2.58 16.60
CA SER A 67 -20.22 2.76 15.34
C SER A 67 -19.58 3.83 14.45
N CYS A 68 -19.84 3.72 13.14
CA CYS A 68 -19.43 4.66 12.11
C CYS A 68 -20.66 5.13 11.32
N LEU A 69 -20.70 6.44 11.03
CA LEU A 69 -21.72 7.04 10.19
C LEU A 69 -21.06 7.64 8.96
N VAL A 70 -21.58 7.33 7.78
CA VAL A 70 -21.21 7.93 6.50
C VAL A 70 -22.44 8.62 5.93
N GLU A 71 -22.33 9.93 5.65
CA GLU A 71 -23.40 10.76 5.12
C GLU A 71 -22.94 11.45 3.84
N ASP A 72 -23.81 11.50 2.83
CA ASP A 72 -23.65 12.27 1.60
C ASP A 72 -24.84 13.20 1.34
N ASP A 73 -24.63 14.20 0.49
CA ASP A 73 -25.67 15.12 0.01
C ASP A 73 -26.10 14.82 -1.45
N GLY A 74 -25.96 13.55 -1.88
CA GLY A 74 -26.36 13.07 -3.19
C GLY A 74 -27.86 12.98 -3.40
N ARG A 75 -28.32 12.20 -4.40
CA ARG A 75 -29.74 12.03 -4.72
C ARG A 75 -30.55 11.27 -3.67
N GLY A 76 -29.89 10.52 -2.81
CA GLY A 76 -30.50 9.53 -1.94
C GLY A 76 -30.89 8.24 -2.69
N ILE A 77 -30.73 7.09 -2.05
CA ILE A 77 -31.13 5.78 -2.61
C ILE A 77 -32.63 5.82 -2.95
N PRO A 78 -33.08 5.25 -4.10
CA PRO A 78 -34.51 5.17 -4.44
C PRO A 78 -35.34 4.48 -3.35
N ILE A 79 -36.50 5.00 -3.07
CA ILE A 79 -37.43 4.50 -2.02
C ILE A 79 -38.67 3.84 -2.60
N ASP A 80 -38.87 3.95 -3.91
CA ASP A 80 -39.98 3.33 -4.65
C ASP A 80 -39.85 1.80 -4.65
N ILE A 81 -40.96 1.13 -4.92
CA ILE A 81 -41.05 -0.33 -4.94
C ILE A 81 -40.36 -0.87 -6.21
N HIS A 82 -39.41 -1.75 -6.03
CA HIS A 82 -38.74 -2.46 -7.14
C HIS A 82 -39.75 -3.39 -7.84
N ALA A 83 -39.82 -3.30 -9.17
CA ALA A 83 -40.89 -3.96 -9.94
C ALA A 83 -40.89 -5.49 -9.80
N GLU A 84 -39.71 -6.12 -9.78
CA GLU A 84 -39.59 -7.59 -9.69
C GLU A 84 -39.60 -8.08 -8.24
N GLU A 85 -38.82 -7.46 -7.35
CA GLU A 85 -38.67 -7.91 -5.96
C GLU A 85 -39.85 -7.50 -5.05
N ARG A 86 -40.65 -6.53 -5.48
CA ARG A 86 -41.80 -5.99 -4.71
C ARG A 86 -41.43 -5.47 -3.32
N LEU A 87 -40.19 -5.07 -3.14
CA LEU A 87 -39.62 -4.43 -1.94
C LEU A 87 -39.22 -3.00 -2.27
N PRO A 88 -39.09 -2.11 -1.29
CA PRO A 88 -38.49 -0.81 -1.50
C PRO A 88 -37.06 -0.97 -2.11
N ALA A 89 -36.71 -0.16 -3.10
CA ALA A 89 -35.42 -0.28 -3.78
C ALA A 89 -34.24 -0.16 -2.79
N VAL A 90 -34.35 0.67 -1.75
CA VAL A 90 -33.37 0.76 -0.66
C VAL A 90 -33.23 -0.59 0.06
N GLU A 91 -34.31 -1.34 0.31
CA GLU A 91 -34.25 -2.66 0.95
C GLU A 91 -33.54 -3.68 0.05
N VAL A 92 -33.85 -3.67 -1.26
CA VAL A 92 -33.18 -4.52 -2.25
C VAL A 92 -31.68 -4.29 -2.26
N VAL A 93 -31.23 -3.02 -2.32
CA VAL A 93 -29.80 -2.65 -2.31
C VAL A 93 -29.09 -3.07 -1.02
N MET A 94 -29.79 -3.01 0.12
CA MET A 94 -29.22 -3.33 1.43
C MET A 94 -29.18 -4.82 1.74
N THR A 95 -30.05 -5.64 1.15
CA THR A 95 -30.23 -7.05 1.55
C THR A 95 -29.93 -8.06 0.45
N MET A 96 -29.74 -7.61 -0.80
CA MET A 96 -29.46 -8.51 -1.92
C MET A 96 -28.06 -8.28 -2.48
N LEU A 97 -27.36 -9.37 -2.79
CA LEU A 97 -26.11 -9.32 -3.53
C LEU A 97 -26.40 -9.08 -5.00
N HIS A 98 -25.47 -8.40 -5.68
CA HIS A 98 -25.59 -8.07 -7.11
C HIS A 98 -26.83 -7.22 -7.45
N ALA A 99 -27.28 -6.40 -6.51
CA ALA A 99 -28.37 -5.44 -6.70
C ALA A 99 -27.83 -4.01 -6.70
N GLY A 100 -28.27 -3.20 -7.67
CA GLY A 100 -27.91 -1.78 -7.72
C GLY A 100 -28.05 -1.15 -9.10
N ALA A 101 -28.20 0.18 -9.14
CA ALA A 101 -28.39 0.96 -10.35
C ALA A 101 -27.12 1.05 -11.24
N LYS A 102 -26.01 0.44 -10.82
CA LYS A 102 -24.72 0.46 -11.51
C LYS A 102 -24.63 -0.59 -12.63
N PHE A 103 -25.56 -1.56 -12.69
CA PHE A 103 -25.64 -2.57 -13.77
C PHE A 103 -26.44 -2.11 -14.99
N GLY A 104 -27.25 -1.06 -14.89
CA GLY A 104 -28.15 -0.59 -15.93
C GLY A 104 -27.62 0.65 -16.69
N LYS A 105 -28.12 0.86 -17.93
CA LYS A 105 -27.68 1.95 -18.81
C LYS A 105 -28.09 3.37 -18.36
N GLY A 106 -28.65 3.60 -17.18
CA GLY A 106 -29.27 4.88 -16.85
C GLY A 106 -28.89 5.52 -15.50
N GLY A 107 -28.20 4.81 -14.60
CA GLY A 107 -27.98 5.30 -13.23
C GLY A 107 -26.69 6.09 -13.02
N TYR A 108 -25.58 5.58 -13.54
CA TYR A 108 -24.24 6.15 -13.41
C TYR A 108 -23.47 6.00 -14.71
N LYS A 109 -22.87 7.11 -15.20
CA LYS A 109 -21.96 7.07 -16.38
C LYS A 109 -20.61 6.43 -16.01
N VAL A 110 -20.16 6.64 -14.77
CA VAL A 110 -18.93 6.11 -14.19
C VAL A 110 -19.18 5.73 -12.74
N SER A 111 -18.68 4.61 -12.28
CA SER A 111 -18.71 4.21 -10.87
C SER A 111 -17.50 3.38 -10.47
N GLY A 112 -17.07 3.48 -9.22
CA GLY A 112 -16.05 2.61 -8.61
C GLY A 112 -16.62 1.27 -8.17
N GLY A 113 -17.88 1.27 -7.72
CA GLY A 113 -18.60 0.06 -7.32
C GLY A 113 -19.11 -0.74 -8.52
N LEU A 114 -18.47 -1.86 -8.86
CA LEU A 114 -18.76 -2.65 -10.06
C LEU A 114 -19.67 -3.86 -9.82
N HIS A 115 -19.68 -4.40 -8.58
CA HIS A 115 -20.28 -5.70 -8.31
C HIS A 115 -21.66 -5.63 -7.64
N GLY A 116 -22.11 -4.44 -7.20
CA GLY A 116 -23.40 -4.26 -6.52
C GLY A 116 -23.51 -5.05 -5.21
N VAL A 117 -22.38 -5.23 -4.50
CA VAL A 117 -22.35 -6.00 -3.25
C VAL A 117 -21.85 -5.18 -2.05
N GLY A 118 -21.17 -4.06 -2.24
CA GLY A 118 -20.46 -3.37 -1.18
C GLY A 118 -21.31 -3.05 0.04
N ILE A 119 -22.41 -2.30 -0.13
CA ILE A 119 -23.23 -1.87 1.01
C ILE A 119 -24.03 -3.02 1.63
N SER A 120 -24.43 -4.02 0.87
CA SER A 120 -25.07 -5.23 1.41
C SER A 120 -24.09 -6.08 2.21
N VAL A 121 -22.80 -6.08 1.86
CA VAL A 121 -21.73 -6.68 2.65
C VAL A 121 -21.52 -5.91 3.96
N VAL A 122 -21.52 -4.57 3.95
CA VAL A 122 -21.47 -3.75 5.18
C VAL A 122 -22.62 -4.12 6.10
N ASN A 123 -23.85 -4.21 5.57
CA ASN A 123 -25.03 -4.61 6.34
C ASN A 123 -24.88 -6.03 6.93
N ALA A 124 -24.46 -7.00 6.14
CA ALA A 124 -24.28 -8.38 6.57
C ALA A 124 -23.24 -8.54 7.70
N LEU A 125 -22.17 -7.74 7.67
CA LEU A 125 -21.06 -7.80 8.63
C LEU A 125 -21.17 -6.81 9.78
N SER A 126 -22.32 -6.10 9.88
CA SER A 126 -22.65 -5.21 10.99
C SER A 126 -23.56 -5.90 11.98
N ASP A 127 -23.34 -5.66 13.28
CA ASP A 127 -24.24 -6.06 14.35
C ASP A 127 -25.61 -5.39 14.17
N TRP A 128 -25.58 -4.09 13.88
CA TRP A 128 -26.76 -3.35 13.45
C TRP A 128 -26.39 -2.29 12.41
N MET A 129 -27.36 -1.94 11.57
CA MET A 129 -27.24 -0.86 10.59
C MET A 129 -28.52 -0.06 10.48
N VAL A 130 -28.39 1.26 10.38
CA VAL A 130 -29.49 2.19 10.12
C VAL A 130 -29.21 2.90 8.81
N THR A 131 -30.09 2.73 7.84
CA THR A 131 -30.04 3.48 6.58
C THR A 131 -31.11 4.57 6.62
N GLN A 132 -30.68 5.82 6.44
CA GLN A 132 -31.58 6.95 6.28
C GLN A 132 -31.42 7.53 4.88
N VAL A 133 -32.56 7.91 4.29
CA VAL A 133 -32.60 8.51 2.95
C VAL A 133 -33.39 9.80 3.01
N LYS A 134 -32.75 10.90 2.62
CA LYS A 134 -33.40 12.22 2.42
C LYS A 134 -33.86 12.30 0.97
N ARG A 135 -35.15 12.14 0.73
CA ARG A 135 -35.70 12.12 -0.64
C ARG A 135 -37.17 12.54 -0.64
N ASP A 136 -37.60 13.20 -1.71
CA ASP A 136 -38.97 13.66 -1.92
C ASP A 136 -39.51 14.53 -0.78
N GLY A 137 -38.64 15.35 -0.18
CA GLY A 137 -38.96 16.27 0.92
C GLY A 137 -39.11 15.62 2.29
N PHE A 138 -38.72 14.36 2.45
CA PHE A 138 -38.85 13.60 3.69
C PHE A 138 -37.56 12.81 4.02
N LEU A 139 -37.34 12.59 5.31
CA LEU A 139 -36.41 11.64 5.85
C LEU A 139 -37.10 10.28 5.99
N TRP A 140 -36.54 9.27 5.35
CA TRP A 140 -36.95 7.88 5.43
C TRP A 140 -35.90 7.07 6.18
N GLN A 141 -36.30 6.03 6.90
CA GLN A 141 -35.41 5.20 7.68
C GLN A 141 -35.77 3.73 7.59
N MET A 142 -34.74 2.90 7.49
CA MET A 142 -34.78 1.44 7.70
C MET A 142 -33.75 1.03 8.74
N LYS A 143 -33.98 -0.10 9.41
CA LYS A 143 -33.02 -0.69 10.34
C LYS A 143 -32.80 -2.16 10.02
N PHE A 144 -31.58 -2.59 10.23
CA PHE A 144 -31.12 -3.95 9.97
C PHE A 144 -30.30 -4.46 11.16
N GLU A 145 -30.36 -5.76 11.40
CA GLU A 145 -29.49 -6.48 12.32
C GLU A 145 -28.89 -7.67 11.57
N ARG A 146 -27.57 -7.72 11.51
CA ARG A 146 -26.80 -8.79 10.85
C ARG A 146 -27.29 -9.11 9.42
N GLY A 147 -27.61 -8.07 8.66
CA GLY A 147 -28.12 -8.17 7.29
C GLY A 147 -29.61 -8.40 7.16
N THR A 148 -30.36 -8.61 8.26
CA THR A 148 -31.79 -8.85 8.25
C THR A 148 -32.58 -7.57 8.54
N THR A 149 -33.63 -7.28 7.78
CA THR A 149 -34.51 -6.12 8.01
C THR A 149 -35.31 -6.30 9.31
N VAL A 150 -35.02 -5.47 10.32
CA VAL A 150 -35.78 -5.43 11.60
C VAL A 150 -36.77 -4.29 11.67
N GLN A 151 -36.56 -3.22 10.92
CA GLN A 151 -37.54 -2.15 10.74
C GLN A 151 -37.68 -1.86 9.25
N LYS A 152 -38.91 -2.06 8.72
CA LYS A 152 -39.26 -1.70 7.34
C LYS A 152 -39.15 -0.19 7.11
N LEU A 153 -39.08 0.21 5.86
CA LEU A 153 -38.98 1.62 5.45
C LEU A 153 -40.09 2.44 6.08
N LYS A 154 -39.71 3.43 6.86
CA LYS A 154 -40.62 4.32 7.59
C LYS A 154 -40.27 5.77 7.28
N LYS A 155 -41.30 6.55 7.00
CA LYS A 155 -41.23 8.00 6.90
C LYS A 155 -41.12 8.60 8.30
N ILE A 156 -40.08 9.39 8.55
CA ILE A 156 -39.77 9.94 9.88
C ILE A 156 -40.26 11.38 9.99
N GLU A 157 -39.71 12.29 9.18
CA GLU A 157 -39.99 13.71 9.27
C GLU A 157 -39.84 14.40 7.91
N LYS A 158 -40.28 15.65 7.80
CA LYS A 158 -39.97 16.49 6.65
C LYS A 158 -38.53 16.99 6.76
N THR A 159 -37.80 16.93 5.68
CA THR A 159 -36.43 17.44 5.62
C THR A 159 -36.18 18.10 4.28
N PRO A 160 -35.46 19.25 4.24
CA PRO A 160 -35.00 19.83 3.00
C PRO A 160 -33.77 19.04 2.48
N GLY A 161 -33.59 19.07 1.15
CA GLY A 161 -32.43 18.45 0.51
C GLY A 161 -32.57 16.96 0.26
N THR A 162 -31.50 16.37 -0.24
CA THR A 162 -31.37 14.95 -0.59
C THR A 162 -30.11 14.38 0.01
N GLY A 163 -29.95 13.06 0.02
CA GLY A 163 -28.75 12.39 0.49
C GLY A 163 -29.01 11.04 1.14
N THR A 164 -27.94 10.33 1.44
CA THR A 164 -28.00 9.05 2.13
C THR A 164 -27.15 9.10 3.40
N VAL A 165 -27.64 8.46 4.46
CA VAL A 165 -26.89 8.22 5.70
C VAL A 165 -26.83 6.71 5.93
N GLN A 166 -25.61 6.20 6.10
CA GLN A 166 -25.33 4.82 6.46
C GLN A 166 -24.66 4.83 7.84
N TRP A 167 -25.37 4.37 8.86
CA TRP A 167 -24.88 4.32 10.24
C TRP A 167 -24.83 2.88 10.70
N PHE A 168 -23.66 2.36 11.01
CA PHE A 168 -23.46 0.94 11.28
C PHE A 168 -22.43 0.70 12.38
N ARG A 169 -22.56 -0.45 13.04
CA ARG A 169 -21.58 -0.95 14.00
C ARG A 169 -21.08 -2.31 13.54
N PRO A 170 -19.76 -2.50 13.40
CA PRO A 170 -19.17 -3.80 13.05
C PRO A 170 -19.58 -4.89 14.05
N ASP A 171 -19.85 -6.11 13.55
CA ASP A 171 -20.22 -7.24 14.39
C ASP A 171 -18.99 -7.86 15.07
N PRO A 172 -18.89 -7.84 16.42
CA PRO A 172 -17.77 -8.43 17.14
C PRO A 172 -17.69 -9.97 17.03
N GLU A 173 -18.76 -10.63 16.54
CA GLU A 173 -18.70 -12.06 16.22
C GLU A 173 -17.98 -12.35 14.90
N VAL A 174 -17.78 -11.34 14.05
CA VAL A 174 -17.11 -11.45 12.74
C VAL A 174 -15.68 -10.93 12.79
N PHE A 175 -15.48 -9.77 13.43
CA PHE A 175 -14.21 -9.07 13.42
C PHE A 175 -13.37 -9.36 14.65
N GLU A 176 -12.08 -9.60 14.46
CA GLU A 176 -11.10 -9.76 15.53
C GLU A 176 -10.88 -8.47 16.32
N VAL A 177 -11.04 -7.33 15.63
CA VAL A 177 -10.98 -5.97 16.19
C VAL A 177 -12.16 -5.16 15.64
N THR A 178 -12.71 -4.26 16.46
CA THR A 178 -13.87 -3.43 16.08
C THR A 178 -13.60 -1.92 16.21
N GLU A 179 -12.36 -1.55 16.52
CA GLU A 179 -11.99 -0.14 16.66
C GLU A 179 -11.47 0.42 15.33
N PHE A 180 -12.11 1.47 14.83
CA PHE A 180 -11.67 2.19 13.64
C PHE A 180 -10.48 3.11 13.96
N HIS A 181 -9.45 3.09 13.12
CA HIS A 181 -8.28 3.94 13.28
C HIS A 181 -8.40 5.22 12.46
N TRP A 182 -8.29 6.35 13.14
CA TRP A 182 -8.32 7.69 12.54
C TRP A 182 -7.31 7.83 11.39
N ASP A 183 -6.07 7.41 11.63
CA ASP A 183 -4.96 7.62 10.69
C ASP A 183 -5.14 6.81 9.39
N ILE A 184 -5.75 5.64 9.47
CA ILE A 184 -6.08 4.82 8.30
C ILE A 184 -7.18 5.49 7.47
N LEU A 185 -8.27 5.93 8.11
CA LEU A 185 -9.37 6.56 7.42
C LEU A 185 -8.99 7.91 6.81
N GLN A 186 -8.26 8.76 7.56
CA GLN A 186 -7.88 10.09 7.07
C GLN A 186 -7.06 10.03 5.77
N LYS A 187 -6.21 9.01 5.61
CA LYS A 187 -5.37 8.83 4.41
C LYS A 187 -6.23 8.58 3.18
N ARG A 188 -7.10 7.58 3.25
CA ARG A 188 -8.00 7.22 2.15
C ARG A 188 -8.96 8.36 1.80
N LEU A 189 -9.52 9.04 2.79
CA LEU A 189 -10.45 10.15 2.57
C LEU A 189 -9.76 11.36 1.92
N ARG A 190 -8.52 11.66 2.31
CA ARG A 190 -7.70 12.70 1.66
C ARG A 190 -7.39 12.36 0.20
N GLU A 191 -7.00 11.12 -0.08
CA GLU A 191 -6.75 10.63 -1.44
C GLU A 191 -7.99 10.77 -2.32
N LEU A 192 -9.16 10.32 -1.84
CA LEU A 192 -10.43 10.47 -2.55
C LEU A 192 -10.79 11.93 -2.80
N ALA A 193 -10.47 12.86 -1.88
CA ALA A 193 -10.69 14.28 -2.08
C ALA A 193 -9.76 14.87 -3.16
N PHE A 194 -8.52 14.39 -3.31
CA PHE A 194 -7.63 14.77 -4.42
C PHE A 194 -8.15 14.24 -5.78
N LEU A 195 -8.64 13.01 -5.82
CA LEU A 195 -9.13 12.37 -7.05
C LEU A 195 -10.48 12.95 -7.55
N ASN A 196 -11.20 13.64 -6.66
CA ASN A 196 -12.53 14.19 -6.98
C ASN A 196 -12.53 15.70 -6.73
N ARG A 197 -12.12 16.45 -7.75
CA ARG A 197 -11.99 17.91 -7.72
C ARG A 197 -13.23 18.59 -7.13
N GLY A 198 -13.03 19.39 -6.07
CA GLY A 198 -14.08 20.18 -5.42
C GLY A 198 -14.97 19.42 -4.45
N LEU A 199 -14.84 18.08 -4.34
CA LEU A 199 -15.52 17.28 -3.34
C LEU A 199 -14.96 17.59 -1.95
N SER A 200 -15.85 17.86 -0.99
CA SER A 200 -15.50 18.08 0.42
C SER A 200 -15.75 16.81 1.23
N ILE A 201 -14.72 16.24 1.82
CA ILE A 201 -14.81 15.05 2.68
C ILE A 201 -14.37 15.41 4.09
N THR A 202 -15.27 15.24 5.08
CA THR A 202 -15.00 15.52 6.48
C THR A 202 -14.91 14.23 7.27
N LEU A 203 -13.81 14.03 7.99
CA LEU A 203 -13.67 12.98 9.01
C LEU A 203 -13.81 13.60 10.38
N ARG A 204 -14.73 13.04 11.22
CA ARG A 204 -15.04 13.50 12.56
C ARG A 204 -14.96 12.34 13.54
N ASP A 205 -14.27 12.54 14.65
CA ASP A 205 -14.09 11.55 15.72
C ASP A 205 -14.65 12.10 17.03
N GLU A 206 -15.71 11.47 17.50
CA GLU A 206 -16.42 11.82 18.74
C GLU A 206 -16.14 10.85 19.89
N ARG A 207 -15.14 9.98 19.75
CA ARG A 207 -14.78 8.97 20.75
C ARG A 207 -14.06 9.56 21.96
N GLY A 208 -13.26 10.59 21.76
CA GLY A 208 -12.51 11.30 22.82
C GLY A 208 -13.36 12.27 23.63
N GLU A 209 -12.73 12.92 24.62
CA GLU A 209 -13.37 14.03 25.37
C GLU A 209 -13.56 15.27 24.50
N ALA A 210 -12.62 15.51 23.59
CA ALA A 210 -12.70 16.57 22.58
C ALA A 210 -12.96 15.97 21.20
N VAL A 211 -13.86 16.59 20.44
CA VAL A 211 -14.13 16.19 19.06
C VAL A 211 -12.92 16.54 18.19
N ARG A 212 -12.42 15.55 17.45
CA ARG A 212 -11.39 15.76 16.42
C ARG A 212 -12.08 15.78 15.06
N GLU A 213 -11.87 16.86 14.28
CA GLU A 213 -12.48 16.99 12.96
C GLU A 213 -11.44 17.49 11.95
N ARG A 214 -11.49 16.95 10.73
CA ARG A 214 -10.66 17.40 9.61
C ARG A 214 -11.41 17.29 8.29
N THR A 215 -11.40 18.37 7.52
CA THR A 215 -12.03 18.44 6.21
C THR A 215 -10.97 18.49 5.12
N TYR A 216 -11.15 17.68 4.09
CA TYR A 216 -10.32 17.61 2.90
C TYR A 216 -11.12 18.13 1.71
N LYS A 217 -10.61 19.14 1.03
CA LYS A 217 -11.18 19.69 -0.20
C LYS A 217 -10.06 20.27 -1.05
N PHE A 218 -9.94 19.81 -2.29
CA PHE A 218 -8.88 20.21 -3.19
C PHE A 218 -9.46 20.64 -4.54
N ASP A 219 -9.54 21.95 -4.75
CA ASP A 219 -10.11 22.51 -5.98
C ASP A 219 -9.18 22.32 -7.20
N GLY A 220 -7.89 22.07 -6.99
CA GLY A 220 -6.92 21.69 -8.01
C GLY A 220 -6.94 20.20 -8.39
N GLY A 221 -7.66 19.35 -7.64
CA GLY A 221 -7.74 17.91 -7.92
C GLY A 221 -6.38 17.22 -7.89
N ILE A 222 -6.05 16.42 -8.91
CA ILE A 222 -4.77 15.71 -8.97
C ILE A 222 -3.56 16.62 -9.18
N VAL A 223 -3.72 17.86 -9.61
CA VAL A 223 -2.64 18.86 -9.60
C VAL A 223 -2.23 19.15 -8.17
N SER A 224 -3.20 19.43 -7.29
CA SER A 224 -2.93 19.62 -5.86
C SER A 224 -2.38 18.34 -5.20
N PHE A 225 -2.69 17.18 -5.73
CA PHE A 225 -2.10 15.93 -5.26
C PHE A 225 -0.59 15.88 -5.57
N VAL A 226 -0.18 16.21 -6.80
CA VAL A 226 1.25 16.29 -7.16
C VAL A 226 1.96 17.40 -6.39
N GLU A 227 1.32 18.57 -6.18
CA GLU A 227 1.85 19.65 -5.32
C GLU A 227 2.14 19.13 -3.91
N TRP A 228 1.18 18.43 -3.32
CA TRP A 228 1.33 17.86 -1.98
C TRP A 228 2.43 16.78 -1.92
N LEU A 229 2.53 15.89 -2.92
CA LEU A 229 3.58 14.87 -3.00
C LEU A 229 4.98 15.49 -3.13
N ASN A 230 5.09 16.68 -3.72
CA ASN A 230 6.35 17.37 -3.96
C ASN A 230 6.61 18.55 -3.02
N GLU A 231 5.73 18.78 -2.04
CA GLU A 231 5.85 19.92 -1.10
C GLU A 231 7.24 20.04 -0.45
N LYS A 232 7.88 18.88 -0.21
CA LYS A 232 9.18 18.78 0.45
C LYS A 232 10.34 18.51 -0.52
N LYS A 233 10.14 18.62 -1.84
CA LYS A 233 11.15 18.39 -2.90
C LYS A 233 11.43 19.68 -3.66
N ASP A 234 12.47 19.67 -4.48
CA ASP A 234 12.81 20.79 -5.34
C ASP A 234 12.39 20.50 -6.79
N PRO A 235 11.30 21.14 -7.28
CA PRO A 235 10.78 20.86 -8.62
C PRO A 235 11.64 21.50 -9.71
N LEU A 236 11.83 20.78 -10.82
CA LEU A 236 12.59 21.26 -11.98
C LEU A 236 11.76 22.14 -12.92
N HIS A 237 10.45 22.07 -12.83
CA HIS A 237 9.50 22.79 -13.70
C HIS A 237 8.11 22.90 -13.04
N PRO A 238 7.22 23.77 -13.52
CA PRO A 238 5.83 23.79 -13.10
C PRO A 238 5.11 22.47 -13.42
N ILE A 239 4.05 22.13 -12.70
CA ILE A 239 3.29 20.89 -12.94
C ILE A 239 2.75 20.88 -14.40
N ILE A 240 3.01 19.77 -15.10
CA ILE A 240 2.42 19.48 -16.40
C ILE A 240 1.15 18.69 -16.15
N SER A 241 0.01 19.20 -16.63
CA SER A 241 -1.26 18.51 -16.45
C SER A 241 -2.07 18.48 -17.74
N THR A 242 -2.88 17.44 -17.88
CA THR A 242 -3.89 17.32 -18.95
C THR A 242 -5.16 16.71 -18.38
N HIS A 243 -6.31 17.19 -18.86
CA HIS A 243 -7.61 16.63 -18.60
C HIS A 243 -8.42 16.64 -19.89
N ALA A 244 -8.80 15.48 -20.39
CA ALA A 244 -9.57 15.35 -21.63
C ALA A 244 -10.39 14.06 -21.65
N GLU A 245 -11.59 14.11 -22.24
CA GLU A 245 -12.41 12.94 -22.55
C GLU A 245 -12.20 12.53 -24.01
N ARG A 246 -11.86 11.26 -24.26
CA ARG A 246 -11.74 10.67 -25.60
C ARG A 246 -12.35 9.27 -25.59
N ASP A 247 -13.25 8.97 -26.54
CA ASP A 247 -13.91 7.67 -26.66
C ASP A 247 -14.63 7.21 -25.37
N ASN A 248 -15.30 8.14 -24.68
CA ASN A 248 -15.94 7.92 -23.38
C ASN A 248 -14.99 7.48 -22.25
N VAL A 249 -13.70 7.74 -22.40
CA VAL A 249 -12.70 7.61 -21.34
C VAL A 249 -12.27 9.02 -20.94
N ASP A 250 -12.54 9.38 -19.69
CA ASP A 250 -12.04 10.60 -19.08
C ASP A 250 -10.63 10.34 -18.54
N VAL A 251 -9.66 11.11 -19.01
CA VAL A 251 -8.25 10.97 -18.69
C VAL A 251 -7.75 12.23 -18.01
N GLU A 252 -7.26 12.09 -16.80
CA GLU A 252 -6.66 13.16 -16.03
C GLU A 252 -5.25 12.75 -15.60
N VAL A 253 -4.23 13.52 -15.96
CA VAL A 253 -2.83 13.27 -15.61
C VAL A 253 -2.19 14.56 -15.11
N ALA A 254 -1.45 14.48 -14.03
CA ALA A 254 -0.57 15.53 -13.54
C ALA A 254 0.80 14.95 -13.22
N MET A 255 1.86 15.68 -13.60
CA MET A 255 3.24 15.20 -13.40
C MET A 255 4.23 16.33 -13.19
N GLN A 256 5.31 16.05 -12.45
CA GLN A 256 6.39 16.99 -12.20
C GLN A 256 7.69 16.26 -11.90
N TYR A 257 8.78 16.65 -12.51
CA TYR A 257 10.12 16.19 -12.17
C TYR A 257 10.69 16.99 -11.00
N THR A 258 11.39 16.30 -10.14
CA THR A 258 12.11 16.86 -9.01
C THR A 258 13.60 16.51 -9.08
N ASP A 259 14.40 17.05 -8.19
CA ASP A 259 15.83 16.74 -8.06
C ASP A 259 16.12 15.35 -7.47
N THR A 260 15.09 14.65 -6.97
CA THR A 260 15.21 13.29 -6.39
C THR A 260 15.49 12.20 -7.45
N TYR A 261 15.78 10.99 -7.00
CA TYR A 261 16.06 9.83 -7.87
C TYR A 261 14.91 8.82 -7.90
N ALA A 262 14.01 8.87 -6.92
CA ALA A 262 12.91 7.94 -6.81
C ALA A 262 11.81 8.24 -7.84
N GLU A 263 11.25 7.19 -8.44
CA GLU A 263 10.00 7.24 -9.19
C GLU A 263 8.81 7.22 -8.25
N GLN A 264 7.83 8.11 -8.44
CA GLN A 264 6.59 8.19 -7.67
C GLN A 264 5.41 8.33 -8.63
N ILE A 265 4.94 7.22 -9.16
CA ILE A 265 3.81 7.21 -10.10
C ILE A 265 2.63 6.49 -9.46
N PHE A 266 1.53 7.21 -9.26
CA PHE A 266 0.28 6.69 -8.75
C PHE A 266 -0.74 6.62 -9.86
N SER A 267 -1.40 5.47 -10.01
CA SER A 267 -2.39 5.25 -11.06
C SER A 267 -3.73 4.81 -10.51
N TYR A 268 -4.81 5.34 -11.09
CA TYR A 268 -6.17 5.12 -10.65
C TYR A 268 -7.10 4.82 -11.81
N ALA A 269 -8.07 3.95 -11.58
CA ALA A 269 -9.18 3.71 -12.49
C ALA A 269 -10.49 3.79 -11.70
N ASN A 270 -11.39 4.74 -12.05
CA ASN A 270 -12.63 5.01 -11.31
C ASN A 270 -12.39 5.20 -9.80
N ASN A 271 -11.38 6.00 -9.42
CA ASN A 271 -10.93 6.26 -8.04
C ASN A 271 -10.35 5.06 -7.28
N ILE A 272 -10.19 3.90 -7.93
CA ILE A 272 -9.56 2.73 -7.34
C ILE A 272 -8.06 2.77 -7.66
N ALA A 273 -7.21 2.64 -6.64
CA ALA A 273 -5.76 2.57 -6.81
C ALA A 273 -5.36 1.28 -7.54
N THR A 274 -4.71 1.42 -8.68
CA THR A 274 -4.21 0.30 -9.47
C THR A 274 -2.74 0.08 -9.16
N ILE A 275 -2.46 -0.54 -8.02
CA ILE A 275 -1.09 -0.71 -7.51
C ILE A 275 -0.19 -1.52 -8.44
N GLU A 276 -0.76 -2.48 -9.18
CA GLU A 276 -0.07 -3.24 -10.22
C GLU A 276 -0.13 -2.55 -11.60
N GLY A 277 -0.64 -1.31 -11.66
CA GLY A 277 -0.76 -0.52 -12.88
C GLY A 277 -1.87 -0.96 -13.81
N GLY A 278 -1.52 -1.20 -15.06
CA GLY A 278 -2.46 -1.60 -16.11
C GLY A 278 -2.30 -0.79 -17.40
N MET A 279 -3.26 -0.91 -18.30
CA MET A 279 -3.16 -0.34 -19.66
C MET A 279 -3.02 1.19 -19.66
N HIS A 280 -3.65 1.92 -18.75
CA HIS A 280 -3.53 3.37 -18.61
C HIS A 280 -2.11 3.80 -18.21
N LEU A 281 -1.50 3.11 -17.24
CA LEU A 281 -0.12 3.38 -16.81
C LEU A 281 0.88 3.03 -17.92
N GLN A 282 0.66 1.92 -18.64
CA GLN A 282 1.48 1.57 -19.81
C GLN A 282 1.41 2.64 -20.89
N GLY A 283 0.20 3.17 -21.17
CA GLY A 283 0.00 4.28 -22.09
C GLY A 283 0.73 5.55 -21.67
N PHE A 284 0.66 5.89 -20.40
CA PHE A 284 1.38 7.03 -19.81
C PHE A 284 2.90 6.89 -19.97
N ARG A 285 3.47 5.75 -19.56
CA ARG A 285 4.92 5.48 -19.69
C ARG A 285 5.39 5.49 -21.14
N GLN A 286 4.60 4.94 -22.05
CA GLN A 286 4.88 4.95 -23.50
C GLN A 286 4.90 6.38 -24.05
N ALA A 287 3.93 7.22 -23.68
CA ALA A 287 3.88 8.62 -24.11
C ALA A 287 5.09 9.42 -23.63
N LEU A 288 5.45 9.28 -22.37
CA LEU A 288 6.66 9.89 -21.79
C LEU A 288 7.90 9.50 -22.59
N THR A 289 8.10 8.19 -22.76
CA THR A 289 9.27 7.65 -23.45
C THR A 289 9.38 8.20 -24.88
N ASN A 290 8.28 8.22 -25.59
CA ASN A 290 8.24 8.71 -26.97
C ASN A 290 8.47 10.23 -27.05
N ALA A 291 7.80 11.02 -26.20
CA ALA A 291 7.89 12.48 -26.23
C ALA A 291 9.29 12.99 -25.86
N VAL A 292 9.90 12.43 -24.80
CA VAL A 292 11.23 12.83 -24.35
C VAL A 292 12.29 12.47 -25.40
N ASN A 293 12.26 11.24 -25.96
CA ASN A 293 13.19 10.84 -27.02
C ASN A 293 13.02 11.66 -28.31
N ALA A 294 11.77 11.91 -28.73
CA ALA A 294 11.50 12.71 -29.91
C ALA A 294 12.03 14.14 -29.76
N TYR A 295 11.78 14.78 -28.62
CA TYR A 295 12.28 16.12 -28.33
C TYR A 295 13.82 16.16 -28.26
N ALA A 296 14.44 15.21 -27.54
CA ALA A 296 15.89 15.13 -27.41
C ALA A 296 16.61 15.00 -28.78
N ARG A 297 16.06 14.19 -29.70
CA ARG A 297 16.57 14.05 -31.08
C ARG A 297 16.32 15.32 -31.88
N LYS A 298 15.10 15.87 -31.89
CA LYS A 298 14.73 17.10 -32.59
C LYS A 298 15.64 18.28 -32.23
N ARG A 299 16.07 18.34 -30.95
CA ARG A 299 16.97 19.41 -30.47
C ARG A 299 18.46 19.05 -30.52
N GLY A 300 18.82 17.91 -31.08
CA GLY A 300 20.21 17.46 -31.24
C GLY A 300 20.91 17.11 -29.89
N MET A 301 20.14 16.90 -28.82
CA MET A 301 20.67 16.46 -27.52
C MET A 301 21.03 14.98 -27.53
N LEU A 302 20.32 14.16 -28.32
CA LEU A 302 20.65 12.80 -28.70
C LEU A 302 20.92 12.74 -30.19
N LYS A 303 22.03 12.13 -30.61
CA LYS A 303 22.34 11.85 -32.02
C LYS A 303 21.55 10.63 -32.49
N ASP A 304 21.37 10.48 -33.81
CA ASP A 304 20.70 9.30 -34.38
C ASP A 304 21.45 7.99 -34.09
N SER A 305 22.77 8.06 -33.90
CA SER A 305 23.61 6.93 -33.50
C SER A 305 23.52 6.55 -32.02
N ASP A 306 23.00 7.44 -31.17
CA ASP A 306 22.93 7.21 -29.74
C ASP A 306 21.75 6.31 -29.39
N SER A 307 21.92 5.47 -28.36
CA SER A 307 20.82 4.66 -27.82
C SER A 307 19.72 5.56 -27.28
N SER A 308 18.46 5.20 -27.53
CA SER A 308 17.32 5.90 -26.97
C SER A 308 17.31 5.77 -25.43
N LEU A 309 16.78 6.80 -24.77
CA LEU A 309 16.47 6.74 -23.36
C LEU A 309 15.40 5.68 -23.09
N THR A 310 15.62 4.83 -22.10
CA THR A 310 14.66 3.83 -21.66
C THR A 310 13.59 4.46 -20.78
N THR A 311 12.50 3.75 -20.53
CA THR A 311 11.46 4.20 -19.61
C THR A 311 12.04 4.47 -18.21
N ASP A 312 12.93 3.62 -17.73
CA ASP A 312 13.57 3.75 -16.41
C ASP A 312 14.44 5.01 -16.32
N ASP A 313 15.16 5.36 -17.40
CA ASP A 313 15.91 6.62 -17.45
C ASP A 313 14.98 7.85 -17.37
N ILE A 314 13.76 7.72 -17.90
CA ILE A 314 12.81 8.84 -18.02
C ILE A 314 11.99 9.01 -16.75
N VAL A 315 11.69 7.96 -16.02
CA VAL A 315 10.86 8.07 -14.80
C VAL A 315 11.67 8.44 -13.55
N GLU A 316 13.01 8.48 -13.61
CA GLU A 316 13.85 8.87 -12.48
C GLU A 316 13.53 10.30 -12.02
N GLY A 317 13.13 10.45 -10.75
CA GLY A 317 12.76 11.72 -10.14
C GLY A 317 11.41 12.27 -10.60
N LEU A 318 10.60 11.46 -11.27
CA LEU A 318 9.25 11.82 -11.70
C LEU A 318 8.23 11.54 -10.60
N THR A 319 7.44 12.54 -10.25
CA THR A 319 6.19 12.38 -9.51
C THR A 319 5.03 12.56 -10.47
N ALA A 320 4.12 11.58 -10.55
CA ALA A 320 2.94 11.64 -11.41
C ALA A 320 1.71 10.97 -10.79
N VAL A 321 0.54 11.51 -11.13
CA VAL A 321 -0.75 10.90 -10.85
C VAL A 321 -1.49 10.76 -12.18
N ALA A 322 -1.88 9.53 -12.52
CA ALA A 322 -2.64 9.20 -13.71
C ALA A 322 -3.99 8.59 -13.32
N SER A 323 -5.08 9.29 -13.58
CA SER A 323 -6.44 8.86 -13.28
C SER A 323 -7.22 8.69 -14.55
N VAL A 324 -7.91 7.56 -14.70
CA VAL A 324 -8.87 7.34 -15.79
C VAL A 324 -10.23 7.00 -15.23
N LYS A 325 -11.28 7.53 -15.86
CA LYS A 325 -12.67 7.22 -15.53
C LYS A 325 -13.36 6.66 -16.77
N LEU A 326 -13.94 5.49 -16.67
CA LEU A 326 -14.60 4.79 -17.78
C LEU A 326 -15.81 4.00 -17.28
N GLN A 327 -16.74 3.74 -18.22
CA GLN A 327 -18.03 3.12 -17.88
C GLN A 327 -17.86 1.65 -17.44
N ASP A 328 -17.06 0.86 -18.19
CA ASP A 328 -16.90 -0.57 -17.99
C ASP A 328 -15.41 -0.91 -17.75
N PRO A 329 -14.85 -0.63 -16.56
CA PRO A 329 -13.48 -1.00 -16.26
C PRO A 329 -13.34 -2.51 -16.08
N GLN A 330 -12.39 -3.09 -16.80
CA GLN A 330 -12.03 -4.50 -16.71
C GLN A 330 -10.75 -4.62 -15.87
N PHE A 331 -10.86 -5.20 -14.70
CA PHE A 331 -9.70 -5.42 -13.84
C PHE A 331 -9.22 -6.87 -13.92
N GLU A 332 -7.92 -7.07 -13.79
CA GLU A 332 -7.35 -8.40 -13.59
C GLU A 332 -7.54 -8.77 -12.11
N GLY A 333 -8.45 -9.71 -11.83
CA GLY A 333 -8.72 -10.22 -10.49
C GLY A 333 -9.71 -9.39 -9.63
N GLN A 334 -10.12 -9.99 -8.51
CA GLN A 334 -11.12 -9.43 -7.58
C GLN A 334 -10.62 -8.20 -6.83
N THR A 335 -9.32 -8.10 -6.59
CA THR A 335 -8.68 -7.01 -5.85
C THR A 335 -8.58 -5.70 -6.63
N LYS A 336 -8.93 -5.71 -7.93
CA LYS A 336 -8.96 -4.54 -8.83
C LYS A 336 -7.62 -3.79 -8.94
N THR A 337 -6.51 -4.48 -8.74
CA THR A 337 -5.17 -3.89 -8.67
C THR A 337 -4.58 -3.50 -10.02
N LYS A 338 -5.12 -4.04 -11.13
CA LYS A 338 -4.60 -3.82 -12.49
C LYS A 338 -5.72 -3.64 -13.52
N LEU A 339 -5.66 -2.56 -14.30
CA LEU A 339 -6.65 -2.26 -15.36
C LEU A 339 -6.29 -2.97 -16.67
N GLY A 340 -7.22 -3.79 -17.21
CA GLY A 340 -7.02 -4.61 -18.40
C GLY A 340 -7.53 -4.01 -19.72
N ASN A 341 -8.29 -2.92 -19.73
CA ASN A 341 -8.93 -2.34 -20.92
C ASN A 341 -7.90 -1.90 -21.98
N ALA A 342 -7.67 -2.69 -23.03
CA ALA A 342 -6.62 -2.46 -24.04
C ALA A 342 -6.71 -1.09 -24.74
N LYS A 343 -7.93 -0.61 -25.06
CA LYS A 343 -8.14 0.71 -25.70
C LYS A 343 -7.63 1.88 -24.88
N VAL A 344 -7.67 1.78 -23.55
CA VAL A 344 -7.25 2.87 -22.65
C VAL A 344 -5.77 3.23 -22.86
N ARG A 345 -4.93 2.24 -23.20
CA ARG A 345 -3.50 2.45 -23.46
C ARG A 345 -3.27 3.49 -24.58
N SER A 346 -3.90 3.33 -25.73
CA SER A 346 -3.71 4.24 -26.87
C SER A 346 -4.31 5.62 -26.61
N ILE A 347 -5.44 5.68 -25.90
CA ILE A 347 -6.10 6.95 -25.55
C ILE A 347 -5.20 7.78 -24.63
N VAL A 348 -4.73 7.18 -23.53
CA VAL A 348 -3.83 7.85 -22.58
C VAL A 348 -2.51 8.23 -23.26
N ALA A 349 -1.94 7.31 -24.06
CA ALA A 349 -0.70 7.57 -24.78
C ALA A 349 -0.81 8.77 -25.72
N GLY A 350 -1.90 8.87 -26.48
CA GLY A 350 -2.12 10.00 -27.38
C GLY A 350 -2.27 11.33 -26.65
N LEU A 351 -3.13 11.39 -25.65
CA LEU A 351 -3.40 12.62 -24.89
C LEU A 351 -2.17 13.13 -24.13
N VAL A 352 -1.43 12.24 -23.50
CA VAL A 352 -0.22 12.60 -22.76
C VAL A 352 0.89 13.04 -23.71
N TYR A 353 1.07 12.34 -24.85
CA TYR A 353 2.07 12.71 -25.85
C TYR A 353 1.80 14.11 -26.42
N GLU A 354 0.56 14.38 -26.86
CA GLU A 354 0.13 15.70 -27.38
C GLU A 354 0.40 16.82 -26.37
N ARG A 355 0.10 16.58 -25.08
CA ARG A 355 0.34 17.55 -24.01
C ARG A 355 1.82 17.81 -23.76
N LEU A 356 2.64 16.75 -23.75
CA LEU A 356 4.09 16.86 -23.55
C LEU A 356 4.78 17.57 -24.73
N GLU A 357 4.41 17.22 -25.96
CA GLU A 357 4.93 17.88 -27.14
C GLU A 357 4.67 19.39 -27.11
N PHE A 358 3.43 19.78 -26.80
CA PHE A 358 3.05 21.18 -26.64
C PHE A 358 3.84 21.88 -25.52
N PHE A 359 3.93 21.26 -24.34
CA PHE A 359 4.67 21.81 -23.22
C PHE A 359 6.16 22.00 -23.53
N PHE A 360 6.80 21.03 -24.19
CA PHE A 360 8.21 21.10 -24.52
C PHE A 360 8.52 22.20 -25.55
N GLU A 361 7.63 22.43 -26.50
CA GLU A 361 7.80 23.51 -27.47
C GLU A 361 7.60 24.89 -26.84
N GLU A 362 6.62 25.04 -25.95
CA GLU A 362 6.38 26.29 -25.24
C GLU A 362 7.44 26.62 -24.18
N ASN A 363 8.03 25.59 -23.58
CA ASN A 363 8.91 25.74 -22.42
C ASN A 363 10.28 25.08 -22.65
N PRO A 364 11.09 25.52 -23.65
CA PRO A 364 12.33 24.84 -24.03
C PRO A 364 13.37 24.77 -22.89
N LYS A 365 13.35 25.72 -21.96
CA LYS A 365 14.22 25.70 -20.77
C LYS A 365 13.88 24.49 -19.86
N TYR A 366 12.61 24.29 -19.55
CA TYR A 366 12.17 23.18 -18.71
C TYR A 366 12.29 21.83 -19.44
N ALA A 367 11.95 21.79 -20.72
CA ALA A 367 12.14 20.61 -21.55
C ALA A 367 13.59 20.14 -21.56
N ARG A 368 14.55 21.09 -21.70
CA ARG A 368 15.97 20.78 -21.62
C ARG A 368 16.35 20.23 -20.25
N ALA A 369 15.89 20.83 -19.16
CA ALA A 369 16.18 20.35 -17.79
C ALA A 369 15.69 18.91 -17.59
N ILE A 370 14.49 18.58 -18.09
CA ILE A 370 13.93 17.22 -18.06
C ILE A 370 14.82 16.25 -18.84
N VAL A 371 15.17 16.57 -20.09
CA VAL A 371 16.01 15.71 -20.93
C VAL A 371 17.41 15.53 -20.34
N ASP A 372 18.02 16.61 -19.82
CA ASP A 372 19.34 16.53 -19.17
C ASP A 372 19.32 15.59 -17.96
N LYS A 373 18.22 15.61 -17.16
CA LYS A 373 18.03 14.68 -16.05
C LYS A 373 17.93 13.23 -16.53
N CYS A 374 17.11 12.97 -17.54
CA CYS A 374 16.96 11.63 -18.13
C CYS A 374 18.28 11.10 -18.73
N MET A 375 19.06 11.97 -19.41
CA MET A 375 20.39 11.61 -19.91
C MET A 375 21.40 11.33 -18.79
N GLN A 376 21.26 12.01 -17.65
CA GLN A 376 22.08 11.74 -16.48
C GLN A 376 21.72 10.38 -15.86
N ALA A 377 20.44 10.03 -15.79
CA ALA A 377 19.98 8.71 -15.36
C ALA A 377 20.53 7.61 -16.27
N GLN A 378 20.44 7.77 -17.60
CA GLN A 378 21.03 6.84 -18.57
C GLN A 378 22.52 6.62 -18.32
N ARG A 379 23.30 7.70 -18.15
CA ARG A 379 24.75 7.59 -17.89
C ARG A 379 25.03 6.83 -16.59
N SER A 380 24.23 7.06 -15.55
CA SER A 380 24.34 6.35 -14.27
C SER A 380 24.03 4.87 -14.43
N ARG A 381 22.97 4.52 -15.16
CA ARG A 381 22.60 3.13 -15.46
C ARG A 381 23.67 2.42 -16.28
N ASP A 382 24.22 3.06 -17.32
CA ASP A 382 25.28 2.48 -18.15
C ASP A 382 26.57 2.27 -17.37
N ALA A 383 26.95 3.20 -16.48
CA ALA A 383 28.08 3.06 -15.59
C ALA A 383 27.88 1.90 -14.60
N ALA A 384 26.66 1.80 -14.04
CA ALA A 384 26.27 0.71 -13.15
C ALA A 384 26.32 -0.66 -13.84
N LYS A 385 25.83 -0.76 -15.09
CA LYS A 385 25.92 -1.97 -15.92
C LYS A 385 27.36 -2.39 -16.16
N LYS A 386 28.23 -1.46 -16.55
CA LYS A 386 29.67 -1.75 -16.76
C LYS A 386 30.36 -2.25 -15.47
N ALA A 387 30.07 -1.62 -14.33
CA ALA A 387 30.62 -2.04 -13.04
C ALA A 387 30.19 -3.47 -12.66
N ARG A 388 28.91 -3.79 -12.91
CA ARG A 388 28.34 -5.14 -12.68
C ARG A 388 28.98 -6.19 -13.58
N ASP A 389 29.14 -5.92 -14.88
CA ASP A 389 29.73 -6.84 -15.83
C ASP A 389 31.20 -7.15 -15.49
N LEU A 390 31.95 -6.14 -15.02
CA LEU A 390 33.29 -6.32 -14.51
C LEU A 390 33.32 -7.19 -13.25
N SER A 391 32.38 -7.01 -12.34
CA SER A 391 32.27 -7.82 -11.12
C SER A 391 31.89 -9.28 -11.44
N ARG A 392 30.93 -9.51 -12.36
CA ARG A 392 30.59 -10.86 -12.84
C ARG A 392 31.74 -11.60 -13.45
N ARG A 393 32.60 -10.92 -14.26
CA ARG A 393 33.81 -11.52 -14.83
C ARG A 393 34.82 -11.92 -13.76
N LYS A 394 35.00 -11.11 -12.71
CA LYS A 394 35.86 -11.46 -11.57
C LYS A 394 35.32 -12.69 -10.82
N ASN A 395 34.04 -12.72 -10.49
CA ASN A 395 33.44 -13.85 -9.76
C ASN A 395 33.41 -15.15 -10.58
N ALA A 396 33.26 -15.08 -11.91
CA ALA A 396 33.35 -16.24 -12.79
C ALA A 396 34.78 -16.84 -12.83
N LEU A 397 35.82 -16.02 -12.63
CA LEU A 397 37.21 -16.48 -12.53
C LEU A 397 37.55 -17.09 -11.15
N GLU A 398 36.78 -16.75 -10.10
CA GLU A 398 36.95 -17.25 -8.72
C GLU A 398 36.14 -18.52 -8.41
N GLY A 399 35.36 -19.06 -9.36
CA GLY A 399 34.78 -20.40 -9.31
C GLY A 399 33.49 -20.58 -8.46
N SER A 400 33.04 -19.56 -7.70
CA SER A 400 31.77 -19.60 -7.00
C SER A 400 30.95 -18.35 -7.35
N GLY A 401 29.79 -18.53 -7.98
CA GLY A 401 28.90 -17.43 -8.36
C GLY A 401 28.24 -16.71 -7.15
N LEU A 402 28.53 -17.13 -5.93
CA LEU A 402 27.94 -16.64 -4.68
C LEU A 402 28.93 -15.79 -3.87
N PRO A 403 28.44 -14.81 -3.08
CA PRO A 403 29.30 -13.99 -2.23
C PRO A 403 30.03 -14.82 -1.19
N GLY A 404 31.34 -14.59 -0.99
CA GLY A 404 32.13 -15.33 -0.02
C GLY A 404 31.68 -15.20 1.45
N LYS A 405 30.91 -14.14 1.77
CA LYS A 405 30.31 -13.94 3.09
C LYS A 405 29.01 -14.74 3.31
N LEU A 406 28.36 -15.19 2.25
CA LEU A 406 27.10 -15.94 2.34
C LEU A 406 27.36 -17.34 2.87
N VAL A 407 26.74 -17.67 3.97
CA VAL A 407 26.65 -19.05 4.48
C VAL A 407 25.34 -19.66 4.00
N ASP A 408 25.39 -20.29 2.82
CA ASP A 408 24.19 -20.79 2.15
C ASP A 408 23.55 -22.01 2.83
N CYS A 409 22.28 -22.28 2.54
CA CYS A 409 21.58 -23.49 2.95
C CYS A 409 21.75 -24.60 1.91
N LYS A 410 21.45 -25.85 2.32
CA LYS A 410 21.60 -27.02 1.46
C LYS A 410 20.40 -27.26 0.55
N ASN A 411 19.20 -26.78 0.94
CA ASN A 411 17.97 -26.97 0.19
C ASN A 411 17.94 -26.04 -1.02
N GLY A 412 17.71 -26.60 -2.18
CA GLY A 412 17.56 -25.83 -3.43
C GLY A 412 16.13 -25.36 -3.73
N ASN A 413 15.15 -25.69 -2.88
CA ASN A 413 13.78 -25.23 -3.03
C ASN A 413 13.59 -23.84 -2.40
N PRO A 414 13.36 -22.77 -3.21
CA PRO A 414 13.22 -21.42 -2.68
C PRO A 414 12.05 -21.25 -1.68
N ALA A 415 10.95 -22.00 -1.88
CA ALA A 415 9.76 -21.94 -1.03
C ALA A 415 10.01 -22.39 0.41
N GLU A 416 11.00 -23.23 0.63
CA GLU A 416 11.39 -23.77 1.92
C GLU A 416 12.66 -23.09 2.48
N SER A 417 13.29 -22.22 1.70
CA SER A 417 14.56 -21.59 2.03
C SER A 417 14.38 -20.17 2.53
N GLU A 418 15.19 -19.78 3.52
CA GLU A 418 15.15 -18.49 4.20
C GLU A 418 16.54 -17.86 4.22
N LEU A 419 16.61 -16.55 3.99
CA LEU A 419 17.85 -15.76 4.09
C LEU A 419 17.74 -14.81 5.28
N PHE A 420 18.62 -14.95 6.25
CA PHE A 420 18.78 -14.00 7.35
C PHE A 420 19.85 -12.96 6.98
N LEU A 421 19.44 -11.69 6.92
CA LEU A 421 20.34 -10.54 6.82
C LEU A 421 20.68 -10.10 8.25
N VAL A 422 21.91 -10.35 8.66
CA VAL A 422 22.34 -10.20 10.06
C VAL A 422 23.32 -9.04 10.22
N GLU A 423 23.12 -8.22 11.24
CA GLU A 423 24.01 -7.11 11.54
C GLU A 423 25.34 -7.58 12.12
N GLY A 424 26.43 -7.31 11.39
CA GLY A 424 27.80 -7.54 11.83
C GLY A 424 28.26 -9.01 11.79
N ASP A 425 29.57 -9.19 11.82
CA ASP A 425 30.21 -10.51 11.74
C ASP A 425 30.02 -11.30 13.04
N SER A 426 29.89 -10.65 14.21
CA SER A 426 29.71 -11.30 15.51
C SER A 426 28.37 -12.00 15.59
N ALA A 427 27.25 -11.26 15.39
CA ALA A 427 25.91 -11.82 15.37
C ALA A 427 25.74 -12.81 14.20
N GLY A 428 26.38 -12.56 13.06
CA GLY A 428 26.46 -13.50 11.93
C GLY A 428 27.11 -14.83 12.31
N GLY A 429 28.14 -14.81 13.15
CA GLY A 429 28.78 -16.01 13.70
C GLY A 429 27.84 -16.80 14.63
N THR A 430 27.15 -16.10 15.53
CA THR A 430 26.13 -16.70 16.41
C THR A 430 24.98 -17.32 15.61
N ALA A 431 24.43 -16.58 14.65
CA ALA A 431 23.38 -17.06 13.77
C ALA A 431 23.80 -18.27 12.93
N LYS A 432 25.04 -18.30 12.43
CA LYS A 432 25.62 -19.46 11.73
C LYS A 432 25.63 -20.71 12.63
N GLY A 433 25.94 -20.55 13.93
CA GLY A 433 25.93 -21.65 14.90
C GLY A 433 24.53 -22.16 15.23
N GLY A 434 23.53 -21.26 15.25
CA GLY A 434 22.15 -21.57 15.63
C GLY A 434 21.20 -21.96 14.50
N ARG A 435 21.58 -21.76 13.23
CA ARG A 435 20.71 -21.98 12.07
C ARG A 435 20.42 -23.47 11.78
N ASP A 436 19.32 -23.75 11.09
CA ASP A 436 19.15 -24.99 10.35
C ASP A 436 19.94 -24.93 9.04
N PRO A 437 21.04 -25.70 8.89
CA PRO A 437 21.84 -25.68 7.65
C PRO A 437 21.09 -26.16 6.40
N ASN A 438 19.94 -26.81 6.55
CA ASN A 438 19.18 -27.30 5.41
C ASN A 438 18.40 -26.18 4.75
N THR A 439 17.74 -25.32 5.52
CA THR A 439 16.75 -24.35 5.01
C THR A 439 17.14 -22.89 5.25
N GLN A 440 18.11 -22.62 6.14
CA GLN A 440 18.44 -21.25 6.56
C GLN A 440 19.83 -20.84 6.08
N ALA A 441 19.89 -19.77 5.30
CA ALA A 441 21.11 -19.10 4.87
C ALA A 441 21.35 -17.84 5.71
N ILE A 442 22.62 -17.50 5.94
CA ILE A 442 23.03 -16.33 6.71
C ILE A 442 23.91 -15.43 5.84
N LEU A 443 23.57 -14.14 5.78
CA LEU A 443 24.38 -13.10 5.17
C LEU A 443 24.68 -12.01 6.19
N PRO A 444 25.89 -11.97 6.77
CA PRO A 444 26.30 -10.88 7.63
C PRO A 444 26.55 -9.60 6.82
N LEU A 445 26.03 -8.48 7.30
CA LEU A 445 26.22 -7.15 6.73
C LEU A 445 27.19 -6.35 7.59
N ARG A 446 28.22 -5.75 6.97
CA ARG A 446 29.23 -4.95 7.68
C ARG A 446 28.80 -3.50 7.77
N GLY A 447 28.18 -3.14 8.90
CA GLY A 447 27.81 -1.77 9.21
C GLY A 447 26.62 -1.25 8.40
N LYS A 448 26.45 0.07 8.39
CA LYS A 448 25.33 0.76 7.72
C LYS A 448 25.49 0.69 6.21
N ILE A 449 24.48 0.17 5.53
CA ILE A 449 24.43 0.20 4.06
C ILE A 449 24.18 1.62 3.55
N LEU A 450 24.43 1.84 2.26
CA LEU A 450 24.16 3.12 1.61
C LEU A 450 22.67 3.45 1.67
N ASN A 451 22.33 4.69 2.02
CA ASN A 451 20.96 5.20 1.89
C ASN A 451 20.62 5.41 0.41
N VAL A 452 19.82 4.49 -0.14
CA VAL A 452 19.46 4.51 -1.57
C VAL A 452 18.47 5.61 -1.94
N GLU A 453 17.77 6.20 -0.97
CA GLU A 453 16.90 7.37 -1.19
C GLU A 453 17.69 8.58 -1.70
N LYS A 454 18.94 8.72 -1.24
CA LYS A 454 19.84 9.84 -1.55
C LYS A 454 20.89 9.53 -2.62
N ALA A 455 20.91 8.30 -3.11
CA ALA A 455 22.02 7.83 -3.92
C ALA A 455 21.58 7.52 -5.35
N ARG A 456 22.39 7.98 -6.30
CA ARG A 456 22.23 7.58 -7.71
C ARG A 456 22.53 6.10 -7.88
N LEU A 457 21.95 5.50 -8.90
CA LEU A 457 22.02 4.07 -9.18
C LEU A 457 23.47 3.55 -9.32
N ASP A 458 24.37 4.34 -9.94
CA ASP A 458 25.79 3.99 -10.07
C ASP A 458 26.48 3.83 -8.70
N LYS A 459 26.15 4.68 -7.72
CA LYS A 459 26.66 4.58 -6.34
C LYS A 459 26.02 3.42 -5.58
N VAL A 460 24.74 3.19 -5.79
CA VAL A 460 24.01 2.05 -5.18
C VAL A 460 24.68 0.74 -5.58
N LEU A 461 24.94 0.53 -6.86
CA LEU A 461 25.59 -0.69 -7.37
C LEU A 461 27.10 -0.71 -7.17
N ALA A 462 27.76 0.41 -6.85
CA ALA A 462 29.15 0.43 -6.40
C ALA A 462 29.31 -0.03 -4.94
N ASN A 463 28.24 0.03 -4.13
CA ASN A 463 28.27 -0.41 -2.73
C ASN A 463 28.39 -1.93 -2.65
N GLU A 464 29.40 -2.43 -1.91
CA GLU A 464 29.72 -3.86 -1.81
C GLU A 464 28.60 -4.66 -1.12
N GLU A 465 28.03 -4.14 -0.03
CA GLU A 465 26.99 -4.84 0.73
C GLU A 465 25.71 -4.99 -0.10
N ILE A 466 25.33 -3.95 -0.85
CA ILE A 466 24.17 -3.99 -1.75
C ILE A 466 24.39 -5.01 -2.88
N ARG A 467 25.57 -5.01 -3.52
CA ARG A 467 25.89 -6.00 -4.56
C ARG A 467 25.85 -7.43 -4.02
N THR A 468 26.37 -7.60 -2.82
CA THR A 468 26.37 -8.89 -2.12
C THR A 468 24.94 -9.39 -1.88
N MET A 469 24.05 -8.53 -1.41
CA MET A 469 22.62 -8.87 -1.24
C MET A 469 21.95 -9.22 -2.58
N ILE A 470 22.12 -8.40 -3.62
CA ILE A 470 21.55 -8.67 -4.95
C ILE A 470 22.02 -10.03 -5.48
N THR A 471 23.30 -10.33 -5.33
CA THR A 471 23.88 -11.61 -5.77
C THR A 471 23.33 -12.79 -4.95
N ALA A 472 23.20 -12.63 -3.64
CA ALA A 472 22.65 -13.67 -2.76
C ALA A 472 21.19 -13.98 -3.09
N LEU A 473 20.36 -12.96 -3.34
CA LEU A 473 18.93 -13.11 -3.65
C LEU A 473 18.69 -13.77 -5.02
N GLY A 474 19.55 -13.50 -6.01
CA GLY A 474 19.49 -14.13 -7.33
C GLY A 474 18.46 -13.51 -8.29
N THR A 475 17.65 -12.56 -7.85
CA THR A 475 16.56 -11.93 -8.63
C THR A 475 17.05 -11.03 -9.76
N GLY A 476 18.32 -10.64 -9.75
CA GLY A 476 18.80 -9.54 -10.59
C GLY A 476 18.43 -8.18 -10.01
N PHE A 477 18.48 -7.13 -10.83
CA PHE A 477 18.26 -5.75 -10.40
C PHE A 477 17.86 -4.87 -11.59
N GLY A 478 16.97 -3.90 -11.38
CA GLY A 478 16.43 -3.01 -12.44
C GLY A 478 15.73 -3.82 -13.53
N ASP A 479 16.05 -3.57 -14.81
CA ASP A 479 15.44 -4.25 -15.96
C ASP A 479 15.60 -5.79 -15.96
N GLU A 480 16.59 -6.32 -15.23
CA GLU A 480 16.83 -7.76 -15.11
C GLU A 480 16.15 -8.39 -13.89
N PHE A 481 15.45 -7.58 -13.10
CA PHE A 481 14.77 -8.08 -11.91
C PHE A 481 13.68 -9.08 -12.29
N ASN A 482 13.76 -10.27 -11.70
CA ASN A 482 12.76 -11.32 -11.88
C ASN A 482 12.56 -12.04 -10.55
N VAL A 483 11.37 -11.91 -9.98
CA VAL A 483 11.01 -12.52 -8.70
C VAL A 483 11.02 -14.05 -8.75
N GLU A 484 10.70 -14.65 -9.92
CA GLU A 484 10.72 -16.11 -10.09
C GLU A 484 12.12 -16.73 -9.88
N LYS A 485 13.19 -15.90 -9.97
CA LYS A 485 14.58 -16.31 -9.71
C LYS A 485 14.98 -16.15 -8.25
N LEU A 486 14.07 -15.72 -7.38
CA LEU A 486 14.34 -15.54 -5.96
C LEU A 486 14.74 -16.87 -5.33
N ARG A 487 15.91 -16.88 -4.68
CA ARG A 487 16.50 -18.08 -4.07
C ARG A 487 15.95 -18.41 -2.69
N TYR A 488 15.34 -17.44 -2.01
CA TYR A 488 14.81 -17.58 -0.65
C TYR A 488 13.47 -16.86 -0.57
N HIS A 489 12.38 -17.59 -0.37
CA HIS A 489 11.04 -16.99 -0.29
C HIS A 489 10.79 -16.22 1.03
N LYS A 490 11.71 -16.31 2.00
CA LYS A 490 11.71 -15.44 3.17
C LYS A 490 13.05 -14.76 3.33
N ILE A 491 13.02 -13.44 3.32
CA ILE A 491 14.15 -12.55 3.56
C ILE A 491 13.92 -11.94 4.94
N ILE A 492 14.71 -12.34 5.92
CA ILE A 492 14.50 -12.00 7.32
C ILE A 492 15.58 -11.01 7.76
N ILE A 493 15.19 -9.79 8.07
CA ILE A 493 16.07 -8.76 8.62
C ILE A 493 16.21 -9.01 10.12
N MET A 494 17.42 -9.24 10.57
CA MET A 494 17.76 -9.53 11.96
C MET A 494 18.87 -8.58 12.43
N THR A 495 18.48 -7.53 13.13
CA THR A 495 19.35 -6.45 13.63
C THR A 495 19.24 -6.35 15.15
N ASP A 496 20.24 -5.73 15.77
CA ASP A 496 20.24 -5.45 17.21
C ASP A 496 19.04 -4.58 17.63
N ALA A 497 18.67 -4.66 18.89
CA ALA A 497 17.53 -3.90 19.45
C ALA A 497 17.88 -2.44 19.79
N ASP A 498 19.05 -1.97 19.41
CA ASP A 498 19.55 -0.63 19.67
C ASP A 498 19.22 0.37 18.53
N VAL A 499 19.69 1.61 18.68
CA VAL A 499 19.46 2.70 17.69
C VAL A 499 20.16 2.44 16.36
N ASP A 500 21.33 1.80 16.37
CA ASP A 500 22.10 1.49 15.17
C ASP A 500 21.45 0.36 14.37
N GLY A 501 21.01 -0.71 15.05
CA GLY A 501 20.23 -1.79 14.44
C GLY A 501 18.90 -1.32 13.86
N SER A 502 18.22 -0.40 14.55
CA SER A 502 17.01 0.25 14.03
C SER A 502 17.29 1.06 12.77
N HIS A 503 18.43 1.75 12.71
CA HIS A 503 18.86 2.49 11.51
C HIS A 503 19.20 1.55 10.35
N ILE A 504 19.95 0.47 10.59
CA ILE A 504 20.27 -0.54 9.57
C ILE A 504 19.00 -1.17 9.01
N ARG A 505 18.06 -1.53 9.87
CA ARG A 505 16.75 -2.05 9.47
C ARG A 505 16.00 -1.07 8.56
N THR A 506 15.98 0.21 8.91
CA THR A 506 15.34 1.25 8.10
C THR A 506 16.02 1.42 6.73
N LEU A 507 17.36 1.37 6.67
CA LEU A 507 18.09 1.42 5.41
C LEU A 507 17.82 0.20 4.52
N LEU A 508 17.72 -1.00 5.11
CA LEU A 508 17.35 -2.22 4.39
C LEU A 508 15.92 -2.17 3.85
N LEU A 509 14.96 -1.71 4.65
CA LEU A 509 13.60 -1.51 4.21
C LEU A 509 13.52 -0.48 3.07
N THR A 510 14.28 0.62 3.16
CA THR A 510 14.39 1.61 2.07
C THR A 510 14.93 0.98 0.80
N PHE A 511 15.97 0.14 0.92
CA PHE A 511 16.54 -0.58 -0.22
C PHE A 511 15.51 -1.52 -0.87
N PHE A 512 14.83 -2.36 -0.12
CA PHE A 512 13.83 -3.28 -0.66
C PHE A 512 12.66 -2.51 -1.28
N TYR A 513 12.15 -1.49 -0.61
CA TYR A 513 11.03 -0.70 -1.11
C TYR A 513 11.37 0.06 -2.40
N ARG A 514 12.58 0.65 -2.51
CA ARG A 514 13.00 1.45 -3.67
C ARG A 514 13.49 0.62 -4.84
N GLN A 515 14.18 -0.48 -4.56
CA GLN A 515 14.95 -1.19 -5.58
C GLN A 515 14.44 -2.59 -5.89
N MET A 516 13.64 -3.18 -5.00
CA MET A 516 13.09 -4.52 -5.11
C MET A 516 11.65 -4.60 -4.59
N ARG A 517 10.86 -3.60 -4.96
CA ARG A 517 9.49 -3.42 -4.47
C ARG A 517 8.60 -4.65 -4.57
N PRO A 518 8.64 -5.47 -5.66
CA PRO A 518 7.84 -6.69 -5.72
C PRO A 518 8.10 -7.67 -4.56
N LEU A 519 9.33 -7.72 -4.01
CA LEU A 519 9.62 -8.57 -2.85
C LEU A 519 8.86 -8.16 -1.58
N VAL A 520 8.55 -6.87 -1.45
CA VAL A 520 7.74 -6.35 -0.33
C VAL A 520 6.25 -6.59 -0.60
N GLU A 521 5.79 -6.31 -1.81
CA GLU A 521 4.38 -6.44 -2.21
C GLU A 521 3.92 -7.91 -2.21
N GLU A 522 4.77 -8.85 -2.61
CA GLU A 522 4.51 -10.29 -2.57
C GLU A 522 4.77 -10.92 -1.19
N GLY A 523 5.20 -10.12 -0.21
CA GLY A 523 5.31 -10.53 1.19
C GLY A 523 6.52 -11.40 1.51
N HIS A 524 7.63 -11.25 0.77
CA HIS A 524 8.88 -11.99 1.01
C HIS A 524 9.77 -11.40 2.09
N VAL A 525 9.52 -10.15 2.55
CA VAL A 525 10.37 -9.43 3.51
C VAL A 525 9.79 -9.50 4.91
N PHE A 526 10.63 -9.89 5.88
CA PHE A 526 10.26 -10.05 7.28
C PHE A 526 11.27 -9.37 8.20
N ILE A 527 10.83 -8.99 9.41
CA ILE A 527 11.68 -8.55 10.51
C ILE A 527 11.62 -9.60 11.60
N ALA A 528 12.77 -10.11 12.04
CA ALA A 528 12.87 -10.95 13.21
C ALA A 528 12.64 -10.12 14.48
N GLN A 529 11.91 -10.70 15.43
CA GLN A 529 11.66 -10.11 16.74
C GLN A 529 12.31 -10.99 17.80
N PRO A 530 13.60 -10.78 18.11
CA PRO A 530 14.27 -11.50 19.19
C PRO A 530 13.69 -11.09 20.55
N PRO A 531 13.83 -11.93 21.61
CA PRO A 531 13.40 -11.54 22.94
C PRO A 531 14.26 -10.39 23.49
N LEU A 532 13.62 -9.51 24.25
CA LEU A 532 14.30 -8.42 24.96
C LEU A 532 14.88 -8.86 26.31
N TYR A 533 14.32 -9.92 26.90
CA TYR A 533 14.71 -10.39 28.23
C TYR A 533 14.84 -11.91 28.26
N GLY A 534 15.94 -12.39 28.85
CA GLY A 534 16.12 -13.75 29.31
C GLY A 534 15.84 -13.85 30.80
N ILE A 535 15.02 -14.79 31.21
CA ILE A 535 14.57 -14.95 32.61
C ILE A 535 14.93 -16.36 33.09
N ARG A 536 15.62 -16.48 34.22
CA ARG A 536 16.02 -17.76 34.80
C ARG A 536 15.55 -17.89 36.24
N LYS A 537 15.03 -19.07 36.57
CA LYS A 537 14.76 -19.47 37.97
C LYS A 537 15.19 -20.93 38.15
N GLY A 538 16.31 -21.14 38.83
CA GLY A 538 16.92 -22.46 38.96
C GLY A 538 17.34 -23.03 37.59
N LYS A 539 16.75 -24.16 37.17
CA LYS A 539 17.02 -24.81 35.88
C LYS A 539 16.02 -24.39 34.80
N LYS A 540 15.01 -23.61 35.12
CA LYS A 540 13.98 -23.17 34.15
C LYS A 540 14.39 -21.85 33.53
N GLN A 541 14.17 -21.72 32.25
CA GLN A 541 14.42 -20.51 31.45
C GLN A 541 13.17 -20.12 30.66
N TRP A 542 12.91 -18.80 30.59
CA TRP A 542 11.85 -18.20 29.82
C TRP A 542 12.41 -16.97 29.08
N TRP A 543 11.68 -16.51 28.09
CA TRP A 543 12.00 -15.30 27.34
C TRP A 543 10.80 -14.38 27.29
N ALA A 544 11.03 -13.08 27.39
CA ALA A 544 10.00 -12.06 27.23
C ALA A 544 10.38 -11.10 26.09
N PHE A 545 9.38 -10.80 25.27
CA PHE A 545 9.52 -9.95 24.08
C PHE A 545 9.03 -8.52 24.34
N SER A 546 8.48 -8.26 25.51
CA SER A 546 8.03 -6.94 25.98
C SER A 546 8.13 -6.86 27.50
N GLU A 547 8.10 -5.62 28.04
CA GLU A 547 8.01 -5.40 29.49
C GLU A 547 6.72 -5.99 30.10
N ALA A 548 5.62 -5.98 29.35
CA ALA A 548 4.37 -6.57 29.80
C ALA A 548 4.49 -8.09 29.97
N GLU A 549 5.15 -8.77 29.02
CA GLU A 549 5.44 -10.20 29.13
C GLU A 549 6.41 -10.49 30.29
N LEU A 550 7.46 -9.66 30.45
CA LEU A 550 8.37 -9.76 31.56
C LEU A 550 7.60 -9.72 32.90
N LYS A 551 6.77 -8.72 33.11
CA LYS A 551 5.94 -8.56 34.30
C LYS A 551 4.99 -9.74 34.52
N SER A 552 4.41 -10.28 33.45
CA SER A 552 3.51 -11.44 33.56
C SER A 552 4.23 -12.73 34.00
N ILE A 553 5.51 -12.92 33.65
CA ILE A 553 6.32 -14.09 33.99
C ILE A 553 6.87 -13.95 35.42
N VAL A 554 7.36 -12.78 35.77
CA VAL A 554 8.13 -12.52 36.99
C VAL A 554 7.22 -12.16 38.19
N GLY A 555 6.01 -11.60 37.91
CA GLY A 555 5.12 -11.03 38.93
C GLY A 555 5.66 -9.70 39.49
N GLU A 556 4.94 -9.12 40.46
CA GLU A 556 5.30 -7.79 41.00
C GLU A 556 6.59 -7.79 41.84
N ASP A 557 6.96 -8.90 42.49
CA ASP A 557 8.09 -8.94 43.43
C ASP A 557 9.44 -9.37 42.85
N GLY A 558 9.47 -10.07 41.74
CA GLY A 558 10.67 -10.39 40.91
C GLY A 558 11.91 -11.02 41.61
N LYS A 559 11.90 -11.15 42.92
CA LYS A 559 13.09 -11.39 43.76
C LYS A 559 13.80 -12.74 43.54
N ASP A 560 13.10 -13.70 42.93
CA ASP A 560 13.64 -15.06 42.73
C ASP A 560 14.13 -15.33 41.32
N PHE A 561 14.08 -14.35 40.45
CA PHE A 561 14.43 -14.51 39.04
C PHE A 561 15.73 -13.76 38.70
N ALA A 562 16.62 -14.43 37.99
CA ALA A 562 17.73 -13.76 37.30
C ALA A 562 17.23 -13.26 35.93
N ILE A 563 17.22 -11.96 35.76
CA ILE A 563 16.76 -11.29 34.53
C ILE A 563 17.98 -10.73 33.83
N GLN A 564 18.12 -11.07 32.54
CA GLN A 564 19.13 -10.51 31.64
C GLN A 564 18.39 -9.77 30.54
N GLN A 565 18.67 -8.50 30.37
CA GLN A 565 18.20 -7.72 29.23
C GLN A 565 19.21 -7.87 28.08
N TYR A 566 18.72 -8.19 26.87
CA TYR A 566 19.52 -8.26 25.66
C TYR A 566 19.44 -6.93 24.91
N LYS A 567 20.59 -6.28 24.68
CA LYS A 567 20.69 -5.07 23.86
C LYS A 567 21.10 -5.39 22.43
N GLY A 568 21.80 -6.50 22.21
CA GLY A 568 22.22 -6.96 20.91
C GLY A 568 22.19 -8.47 20.76
N LEU A 569 22.10 -8.94 19.52
CA LEU A 569 22.08 -10.36 19.15
C LEU A 569 23.38 -11.08 19.54
N GLY A 570 24.50 -10.34 19.59
CA GLY A 570 25.80 -10.87 20.02
C GLY A 570 25.88 -11.20 21.52
N GLU A 571 24.90 -10.78 22.33
CA GLU A 571 24.81 -11.13 23.76
C GLU A 571 24.11 -12.49 23.99
N MET A 572 23.49 -13.04 22.96
CA MET A 572 22.88 -14.37 22.96
C MET A 572 23.88 -15.41 22.48
N ASP A 573 23.85 -16.58 23.09
CA ASP A 573 24.54 -17.73 22.53
C ASP A 573 23.77 -18.33 21.34
N ALA A 574 24.42 -19.22 20.57
CA ALA A 574 23.83 -19.78 19.34
C ALA A 574 22.55 -20.60 19.62
N GLU A 575 22.49 -21.30 20.75
CA GLU A 575 21.33 -22.10 21.14
C GLU A 575 20.13 -21.21 21.54
N GLN A 576 20.39 -20.14 22.29
CA GLN A 576 19.37 -19.16 22.66
C GLN A 576 18.79 -18.47 21.41
N LEU A 577 19.66 -18.03 20.49
CA LEU A 577 19.22 -17.40 19.24
C LEU A 577 18.44 -18.38 18.35
N ALA A 578 18.87 -19.64 18.28
CA ALA A 578 18.18 -20.70 17.56
C ALA A 578 16.74 -20.86 18.08
N VAL A 579 16.59 -21.17 19.36
CA VAL A 579 15.29 -21.52 19.96
C VAL A 579 14.32 -20.35 19.98
N THR A 580 14.79 -19.11 20.14
CA THR A 580 13.91 -17.94 20.28
C THR A 580 13.58 -17.21 18.98
N THR A 581 14.51 -17.24 18.02
CA THR A 581 14.46 -16.32 16.87
C THR A 581 14.52 -17.02 15.51
N MET A 582 15.10 -18.25 15.44
CA MET A 582 15.32 -18.93 14.18
C MET A 582 14.44 -20.16 13.97
N GLU A 583 14.12 -20.92 15.01
CA GLU A 583 13.27 -22.12 14.91
C GLU A 583 11.83 -21.79 14.54
N LEU A 584 11.28 -22.55 13.58
CA LEU A 584 9.96 -22.33 12.99
C LEU A 584 8.79 -22.29 14.00
N GLY A 585 8.88 -23.04 15.08
CA GLY A 585 7.78 -23.18 16.08
C GLY A 585 7.74 -22.07 17.13
N ASN A 586 8.86 -21.40 17.39
CA ASN A 586 9.03 -20.52 18.55
C ASN A 586 9.29 -19.06 18.18
N ARG A 587 9.77 -18.80 16.98
CA ARG A 587 10.18 -17.46 16.53
C ARG A 587 9.00 -16.53 16.26
N ARG A 588 9.22 -15.24 16.45
CA ARG A 588 8.30 -14.18 16.05
C ARG A 588 8.86 -13.43 14.87
N LEU A 589 8.10 -13.41 13.77
CA LEU A 589 8.44 -12.65 12.56
C LEU A 589 7.31 -11.65 12.29
N LYS A 590 7.69 -10.41 11.97
CA LYS A 590 6.77 -9.41 11.44
C LYS A 590 6.96 -9.35 9.92
N GLN A 591 5.95 -9.76 9.16
CA GLN A 591 5.92 -9.59 7.71
C GLN A 591 5.79 -8.10 7.37
N ILE A 592 6.52 -7.63 6.39
CA ILE A 592 6.45 -6.26 5.91
C ILE A 592 5.49 -6.22 4.72
N THR A 593 4.49 -5.38 4.85
CA THR A 593 3.46 -5.14 3.83
C THR A 593 3.38 -3.65 3.53
N VAL A 594 3.02 -3.29 2.30
CA VAL A 594 2.69 -1.92 1.92
C VAL A 594 1.17 -1.83 1.85
N GLU A 595 0.56 -1.23 2.87
CA GLU A 595 -0.90 -1.07 2.94
C GLU A 595 -1.36 0.17 2.18
N ASP A 596 -0.56 1.24 2.22
CA ASP A 596 -0.78 2.50 1.51
C ASP A 596 0.52 2.94 0.83
N ALA A 597 0.53 2.88 -0.51
CA ALA A 597 1.72 3.22 -1.30
C ALA A 597 2.05 4.72 -1.23
N VAL A 598 1.04 5.58 -1.12
CA VAL A 598 1.24 7.04 -1.04
C VAL A 598 1.87 7.41 0.28
N GLU A 599 1.42 6.81 1.38
CA GLU A 599 1.99 7.06 2.70
C GLU A 599 3.40 6.50 2.84
N ALA A 600 3.62 5.25 2.39
CA ALA A 600 4.95 4.66 2.40
C ALA A 600 5.95 5.56 1.67
N GLU A 601 5.55 6.11 0.52
CA GLU A 601 6.33 7.06 -0.26
C GLU A 601 6.68 8.32 0.53
N GLN A 602 5.68 8.91 1.20
CA GLN A 602 5.89 10.09 2.04
C GLN A 602 6.82 9.81 3.22
N ILE A 603 6.63 8.69 3.91
CA ILE A 603 7.46 8.30 5.06
C ILE A 603 8.92 8.11 4.64
N PHE A 604 9.18 7.40 3.54
CA PHE A 604 10.54 7.22 3.04
C PHE A 604 11.17 8.56 2.62
N THR A 605 10.43 9.42 1.93
CA THR A 605 10.89 10.77 1.57
C THR A 605 11.19 11.62 2.81
N ASP A 606 10.33 11.61 3.82
CA ASP A 606 10.47 12.42 5.03
C ASP A 606 11.63 11.94 5.91
N LEU A 607 11.74 10.64 6.11
CA LEU A 607 12.72 10.07 7.04
C LEU A 607 14.09 9.85 6.38
N MET A 608 14.12 9.47 5.11
CA MET A 608 15.33 9.04 4.43
C MET A 608 15.82 10.03 3.37
N GLY A 609 15.01 11.02 2.97
CA GLY A 609 15.34 12.06 1.99
C GLY A 609 16.42 13.04 2.48
N ASP A 610 16.86 13.95 1.59
CA ASP A 610 17.97 14.88 1.87
C ASP A 610 17.61 15.99 2.88
N LYS A 611 16.36 16.46 2.88
CA LYS A 611 15.90 17.55 3.75
C LYS A 611 15.79 17.12 5.21
N VAL A 612 16.31 17.94 6.13
CA VAL A 612 16.33 17.64 7.57
C VAL A 612 15.01 18.00 8.24
N GLU A 613 14.37 19.11 7.82
CA GLU A 613 13.13 19.62 8.38
C GLU A 613 11.99 18.60 8.43
N PRO A 614 11.69 17.81 7.36
CA PRO A 614 10.66 16.79 7.42
C PRO A 614 10.88 15.75 8.52
N ARG A 615 12.13 15.30 8.71
CA ARG A 615 12.49 14.36 9.80
C ARG A 615 12.27 14.99 11.16
N LYS A 616 12.69 16.24 11.33
CA LYS A 616 12.51 16.99 12.59
C LYS A 616 11.04 17.14 12.91
N GLN A 617 10.22 17.53 11.93
CA GLN A 617 8.77 17.67 12.11
C GLN A 617 8.13 16.33 12.47
N TYR A 618 8.50 15.25 11.77
CA TYR A 618 8.03 13.90 12.09
C TYR A 618 8.32 13.50 13.54
N ILE A 619 9.54 13.79 14.02
CA ILE A 619 9.93 13.52 15.41
C ILE A 619 9.05 14.31 16.38
N PHE A 620 8.78 15.59 16.12
CA PHE A 620 7.91 16.40 16.97
C PHE A 620 6.47 15.89 17.00
N ASP A 621 5.93 15.52 15.84
CA ASP A 621 4.54 15.06 15.72
C ASP A 621 4.32 13.74 16.47
N TYR A 622 5.30 12.84 16.43
CA TYR A 622 5.22 11.50 17.02
C TYR A 622 5.96 11.34 18.36
N ALA A 623 6.61 12.39 18.88
CA ALA A 623 7.39 12.31 20.14
C ALA A 623 6.57 11.78 21.32
N LYS A 624 5.28 12.08 21.40
CA LYS A 624 4.38 11.64 22.48
C LYS A 624 3.98 10.15 22.38
N SER A 625 4.12 9.55 21.20
CA SER A 625 3.77 8.14 20.96
C SER A 625 4.95 7.18 21.17
N VAL A 626 6.16 7.71 21.35
CA VAL A 626 7.36 6.91 21.59
C VAL A 626 7.29 6.29 22.98
N LYS A 627 7.31 4.95 23.05
CA LYS A 627 7.20 4.18 24.32
C LYS A 627 8.54 3.74 24.88
N ASN A 628 9.59 3.64 24.06
CA ASN A 628 10.91 3.15 24.47
C ASN A 628 11.97 4.16 23.99
N LEU A 629 12.26 5.16 24.81
CA LEU A 629 13.42 6.02 24.64
C LEU A 629 14.58 5.38 25.40
N ASP A 630 15.64 5.02 24.72
CA ASP A 630 16.93 4.69 25.33
C ASP A 630 17.57 6.05 25.71
N LEU A 631 17.41 6.43 26.99
CA LEU A 631 17.95 7.67 27.57
C LEU A 631 19.28 7.39 28.25
#